data_52da90884a68e1256084cc68e549dde1
#
_entry.id   52da90884a68e1256084cc68e549dde1
#
_cell.length_a   1.000
_cell.length_b   1.000
_cell.length_c   1.000
_cell.angle_alpha   90.00
_cell.angle_beta   90.00
_cell.angle_gamma   90.00
#
_symmetry.space_group_name_H-M   'P 1'
#
loop_
_entity.id
_entity.type
_entity.pdbx_description
1 polymer ?
#
loop_
_entity_poly.entity_id
_entity_poly.type
_entity_poly.pdbx_seq_one_letter_code
_entity_poly.pdbx_strand_id
1 'polypeptide(L)'
;CILAYGVALHGPLFFDDVPNLLDNDRVQIDGRVFDQWRVAVLSSGAGTLLRPFAMWTFALNHVVVGAFSPFSLKIVNLLLHLGCGALLYGFAVAALLAPALRSQRLAVAQCRTVALIAAAIWLLHPIHVSTVLYAVQRMTQLSALFTLAGLLVFARYRLRWAASGAGA
;
A
#
# COMPACT_ATOMS: atom_id res chain seq x y z
N CYS A 1 -13.42 -1.50 -6.89
CA CYS A 1 -12.01 -1.20 -7.16
C CYS A 1 -11.50 -1.90 -8.43
N ILE A 2 -11.49 -3.23 -8.46
CA ILE A 2 -10.95 -3.99 -9.62
C ILE A 2 -11.60 -3.57 -10.93
N LEU A 3 -12.92 -3.43 -10.98
CA LEU A 3 -13.65 -2.96 -12.17
C LEU A 3 -13.30 -1.50 -12.53
N ALA A 4 -13.12 -0.64 -11.53
CA ALA A 4 -12.81 0.77 -11.77
C ALA A 4 -11.40 0.98 -12.34
N TYR A 5 -10.40 0.24 -11.84
CA TYR A 5 -9.01 0.39 -12.24
C TYR A 5 -8.59 -0.58 -13.36
N GLY A 6 -9.30 -1.72 -13.51
CA GLY A 6 -8.93 -2.82 -14.40
C GLY A 6 -8.73 -2.39 -15.86
N VAL A 7 -9.59 -1.51 -16.37
CA VAL A 7 -9.53 -1.00 -17.75
C VAL A 7 -8.22 -0.25 -18.03
N ALA A 8 -7.66 0.44 -17.02
CA ALA A 8 -6.48 1.29 -17.19
C ALA A 8 -5.14 0.60 -16.83
N LEU A 9 -5.18 -0.67 -16.40
CA LEU A 9 -3.94 -1.40 -16.02
C LEU A 9 -2.98 -1.60 -17.20
N HIS A 10 -3.48 -1.65 -18.42
CA HIS A 10 -2.68 -1.80 -19.64
C HIS A 10 -2.21 -0.46 -20.25
N GLY A 11 -2.63 0.67 -19.66
CA GLY A 11 -2.21 1.99 -20.12
C GLY A 11 -0.68 2.19 -20.01
N PRO A 12 -0.10 3.15 -20.76
CA PRO A 12 1.34 3.35 -20.81
C PRO A 12 1.97 3.69 -19.45
N LEU A 13 3.28 3.51 -19.34
CA LEU A 13 4.12 4.09 -18.29
C LEU A 13 4.55 5.48 -18.74
N PHE A 14 4.68 6.44 -17.80
CA PHE A 14 4.97 7.82 -18.13
C PHE A 14 5.65 8.56 -16.96
N PHE A 15 6.19 9.76 -17.26
CA PHE A 15 6.91 10.62 -16.32
C PHE A 15 8.02 9.85 -15.57
N ASP A 16 7.99 9.86 -14.25
CA ASP A 16 9.01 9.25 -13.38
C ASP A 16 9.08 7.72 -13.46
N ASP A 17 8.09 7.06 -14.09
CA ASP A 17 8.17 5.63 -14.37
C ASP A 17 9.33 5.33 -15.34
N VAL A 18 9.58 6.23 -16.30
CA VAL A 18 10.62 6.04 -17.30
C VAL A 18 12.01 6.06 -16.66
N PRO A 19 12.48 7.17 -16.05
CA PRO A 19 13.84 7.22 -15.50
C PRO A 19 14.07 6.32 -14.28
N ASN A 20 13.02 5.99 -13.50
CA ASN A 20 13.20 5.16 -12.32
C ASN A 20 13.09 3.66 -12.59
N LEU A 21 12.40 3.24 -13.66
CA LEU A 21 12.13 1.83 -13.95
C LEU A 21 12.62 1.42 -15.33
N LEU A 22 12.21 2.12 -16.42
CA LEU A 22 12.52 1.70 -17.78
C LEU A 22 13.97 1.99 -18.16
N ASP A 23 14.49 3.16 -17.83
CA ASP A 23 15.87 3.58 -18.13
C ASP A 23 16.84 3.23 -16.98
N ASN A 24 16.38 2.52 -15.96
CA ASN A 24 17.19 2.13 -14.81
C ASN A 24 17.58 0.66 -14.88
N ASP A 25 18.65 0.36 -15.61
CA ASP A 25 19.18 -1.01 -15.77
C ASP A 25 19.53 -1.67 -14.44
N ARG A 26 19.82 -0.88 -13.40
CA ARG A 26 20.19 -1.39 -12.07
C ARG A 26 19.05 -2.08 -11.35
N VAL A 27 17.78 -1.74 -11.65
CA VAL A 27 16.60 -2.39 -11.06
C VAL A 27 16.10 -3.57 -11.89
N GLN A 28 16.56 -3.66 -13.16
CA GLN A 28 16.20 -4.71 -14.10
C GLN A 28 17.13 -5.92 -13.97
N ILE A 29 17.03 -6.62 -12.86
CA ILE A 29 17.90 -7.75 -12.52
C ILE A 29 17.29 -9.10 -12.88
N ASP A 30 18.14 -10.12 -13.07
CA ASP A 30 17.70 -11.53 -13.20
C ASP A 30 17.57 -12.26 -11.86
N GLY A 31 18.03 -11.63 -10.79
CA GLY A 31 17.90 -12.10 -9.41
C GLY A 31 18.84 -13.25 -9.00
N ARG A 32 19.76 -13.68 -9.89
CA ARG A 32 20.64 -14.84 -9.66
C ARG A 32 21.80 -14.56 -8.72
N VAL A 33 22.24 -13.30 -8.65
CA VAL A 33 23.43 -12.88 -7.88
C VAL A 33 23.01 -11.90 -6.79
N PHE A 34 23.47 -12.12 -5.57
CA PHE A 34 23.14 -11.27 -4.40
C PHE A 34 23.55 -9.80 -4.62
N ASP A 35 24.65 -9.55 -5.29
CA ASP A 35 25.12 -8.19 -5.52
C ASP A 35 24.20 -7.37 -6.43
N GLN A 36 23.52 -8.02 -7.38
CA GLN A 36 22.48 -7.38 -8.20
C GLN A 36 21.35 -6.81 -7.33
N TRP A 37 20.89 -7.56 -6.32
CA TRP A 37 19.87 -7.09 -5.39
C TRP A 37 20.34 -5.88 -4.57
N ARG A 38 21.59 -5.89 -4.14
CA ARG A 38 22.18 -4.76 -3.42
C ARG A 38 22.21 -3.49 -4.27
N VAL A 39 22.64 -3.61 -5.51
CA VAL A 39 22.68 -2.49 -6.47
C VAL A 39 21.26 -2.00 -6.78
N ALA A 40 20.33 -2.91 -7.06
CA ALA A 40 18.94 -2.57 -7.37
C ALA A 40 18.27 -1.79 -6.23
N VAL A 41 18.41 -2.24 -4.99
CA VAL A 41 17.83 -1.62 -3.80
C VAL A 41 18.29 -0.17 -3.60
N LEU A 42 19.52 0.15 -4.01
CA LEU A 42 20.13 1.47 -3.86
C LEU A 42 20.08 2.31 -5.15
N SER A 43 19.35 1.86 -6.17
CA SER A 43 19.36 2.47 -7.52
C SER A 43 18.37 3.62 -7.71
N SER A 44 17.59 3.98 -6.69
CA SER A 44 16.61 5.06 -6.83
C SER A 44 17.26 6.42 -7.04
N GLY A 45 16.85 7.14 -8.07
CA GLY A 45 17.17 8.56 -8.27
C GLY A 45 16.34 9.53 -7.43
N ALA A 46 15.37 9.05 -6.68
CA ALA A 46 14.37 9.86 -5.96
C ALA A 46 14.84 10.30 -4.56
N GLY A 47 15.87 11.14 -4.53
CA GLY A 47 16.37 11.81 -3.32
C GLY A 47 17.30 10.96 -2.45
N THR A 48 17.75 11.53 -1.34
CA THR A 48 18.80 10.97 -0.45
C THR A 48 18.39 9.68 0.28
N LEU A 49 17.10 9.44 0.47
CA LEU A 49 16.60 8.26 1.18
C LEU A 49 16.57 6.98 0.33
N LEU A 50 16.87 7.05 -0.96
CA LEU A 50 16.99 5.94 -1.93
C LEU A 50 15.82 4.95 -1.95
N ARG A 51 14.85 5.03 -1.07
CA ARG A 51 13.63 4.22 -0.94
C ARG A 51 13.86 2.70 -1.17
N PRO A 52 14.80 2.08 -0.43
CA PRO A 52 15.35 0.76 -0.74
C PRO A 52 14.27 -0.34 -0.80
N PHE A 53 13.28 -0.29 0.08
CA PHE A 53 12.22 -1.29 0.10
C PHE A 53 11.35 -1.21 -1.16
N ALA A 54 11.04 -0.03 -1.66
CA ALA A 54 10.28 0.13 -2.89
C ALA A 54 11.07 -0.38 -4.10
N MET A 55 12.36 -0.03 -4.20
CA MET A 55 13.22 -0.53 -5.26
C MET A 55 13.35 -2.05 -5.22
N TRP A 56 13.44 -2.65 -4.04
CA TRP A 56 13.39 -4.10 -3.87
C TRP A 56 12.12 -4.71 -4.46
N THR A 57 10.95 -4.10 -4.23
CA THR A 57 9.68 -4.61 -4.80
C THR A 57 9.62 -4.47 -6.32
N PHE A 58 10.25 -3.46 -6.91
CA PHE A 58 10.35 -3.34 -8.37
C PHE A 58 11.30 -4.38 -8.95
N ALA A 59 12.48 -4.56 -8.36
CA ALA A 59 13.41 -5.60 -8.75
C ALA A 59 12.77 -7.00 -8.68
N LEU A 60 12.04 -7.29 -7.60
CA LEU A 60 11.27 -8.53 -7.45
C LEU A 60 10.22 -8.67 -8.56
N ASN A 61 9.51 -7.62 -8.90
CA ASN A 61 8.54 -7.61 -10.00
C ASN A 61 9.22 -7.96 -11.34
N HIS A 62 10.40 -7.40 -11.59
CA HIS A 62 11.17 -7.71 -12.80
C HIS A 62 11.63 -9.17 -12.84
N VAL A 63 12.18 -9.68 -11.73
CA VAL A 63 12.62 -11.08 -11.62
C VAL A 63 11.47 -12.09 -11.86
N VAL A 64 10.28 -11.79 -11.32
CA VAL A 64 9.12 -12.71 -11.43
C VAL A 64 8.53 -12.71 -12.84
N VAL A 65 8.49 -11.56 -13.49
CA VAL A 65 7.82 -11.38 -14.80
C VAL A 65 8.81 -11.47 -15.97
N GLY A 66 10.09 -11.24 -15.73
CA GLY A 66 11.14 -11.20 -16.75
C GLY A 66 11.28 -9.87 -17.48
N ALA A 67 10.34 -8.94 -17.29
CA ALA A 67 10.36 -7.59 -17.86
C ALA A 67 9.42 -6.66 -17.11
N PHE A 68 9.63 -5.35 -17.22
CA PHE A 68 8.65 -4.37 -16.79
C PHE A 68 7.53 -4.23 -17.82
N SER A 69 6.33 -4.64 -17.47
CA SER A 69 5.13 -4.37 -18.24
C SER A 69 4.20 -3.44 -17.46
N PRO A 70 3.43 -2.56 -18.13
CA PRO A 70 2.46 -1.70 -17.46
C PRO A 70 1.50 -2.49 -16.56
N PHE A 71 1.00 -3.60 -17.07
CA PHE A 71 0.08 -4.46 -16.34
C PHE A 71 0.72 -5.03 -15.07
N SER A 72 1.93 -5.61 -15.16
CA SER A 72 2.59 -6.24 -14.02
C SER A 72 2.91 -5.25 -12.90
N LEU A 73 3.29 -4.03 -13.25
CA LEU A 73 3.58 -2.98 -12.29
C LEU A 73 2.30 -2.44 -11.62
N LYS A 74 1.27 -2.17 -12.42
CA LYS A 74 0.01 -1.58 -11.93
C LYS A 74 -0.86 -2.56 -11.15
N ILE A 75 -0.82 -3.86 -11.47
CA ILE A 75 -1.54 -4.86 -10.69
C ILE A 75 -0.99 -4.98 -9.27
N VAL A 76 0.34 -4.89 -9.10
CA VAL A 76 0.95 -4.87 -7.76
C VAL A 76 0.52 -3.62 -6.99
N ASN A 77 0.48 -2.45 -7.65
CA ASN A 77 -0.03 -1.23 -7.04
C ASN A 77 -1.50 -1.36 -6.62
N LEU A 78 -2.33 -1.97 -7.46
CA LEU A 78 -3.73 -2.23 -7.13
C LEU A 78 -3.87 -3.16 -5.92
N LEU A 79 -3.05 -4.21 -5.82
CA LEU A 79 -3.05 -5.11 -4.67
C LEU A 79 -2.61 -4.39 -3.38
N LEU A 80 -1.60 -3.53 -3.46
CA LEU A 80 -1.19 -2.68 -2.32
C LEU A 80 -2.30 -1.71 -1.91
N HIS A 81 -3.00 -1.11 -2.87
CA HIS A 81 -4.13 -0.23 -2.62
C HIS A 81 -5.28 -0.96 -1.89
N LEU A 82 -5.61 -2.17 -2.33
CA LEU A 82 -6.58 -3.03 -1.65
C LEU A 82 -6.12 -3.40 -0.24
N GLY A 83 -4.83 -3.68 -0.07
CA GLY A 83 -4.21 -3.92 1.25
C GLY A 83 -4.34 -2.72 2.18
N CYS A 84 -4.10 -1.51 1.68
CA CYS A 84 -4.32 -0.26 2.44
C CYS A 84 -5.80 -0.11 2.84
N GLY A 85 -6.72 -0.39 1.94
CA GLY A 85 -8.16 -0.35 2.23
C GLY A 85 -8.58 -1.36 3.31
N ALA A 86 -8.03 -2.58 3.27
CA ALA A 86 -8.28 -3.59 4.29
C ALA A 86 -7.73 -3.18 5.67
N LEU A 87 -6.53 -2.58 5.71
CA LEU A 87 -5.95 -2.04 6.94
C LEU A 87 -6.75 -0.85 7.47
N LEU A 88 -7.20 0.04 6.59
CA LEU A 88 -8.06 1.18 6.94
C LEU A 88 -9.39 0.69 7.53
N TYR A 89 -10.03 -0.30 6.90
CA TYR A 89 -11.21 -0.94 7.45
C TYR A 89 -10.96 -1.48 8.86
N GLY A 90 -9.89 -2.27 9.04
CA GLY A 90 -9.53 -2.83 10.34
C GLY A 90 -9.27 -1.77 11.41
N PHE A 91 -8.58 -0.69 11.04
CA PHE A 91 -8.31 0.45 11.91
C PHE A 91 -9.61 1.20 12.27
N ALA A 92 -10.48 1.48 11.29
CA ALA A 92 -11.76 2.15 11.52
C ALA A 92 -12.67 1.33 12.47
N VAL A 93 -12.74 0.00 12.29
CA VAL A 93 -13.45 -0.88 13.23
C VAL A 93 -12.85 -0.76 14.63
N ALA A 94 -11.53 -0.85 14.77
CA ALA A 94 -10.87 -0.74 16.06
C ALA A 94 -11.13 0.63 16.73
N ALA A 95 -11.07 1.71 15.97
CA ALA A 95 -11.35 3.06 16.45
C ALA A 95 -12.79 3.23 16.92
N LEU A 96 -13.77 2.77 16.13
CA LEU A 96 -15.20 2.87 16.47
C LEU A 96 -15.59 2.01 17.69
N LEU A 97 -14.85 0.93 17.95
CA LEU A 97 -15.04 0.07 19.12
C LEU A 97 -14.28 0.55 20.35
N ALA A 98 -13.49 1.62 20.24
CA ALA A 98 -12.74 2.17 21.38
C ALA A 98 -13.69 2.68 22.49
N PRO A 99 -13.37 2.45 23.78
CA PRO A 99 -14.25 2.84 24.91
C PRO A 99 -14.63 4.32 24.89
N ALA A 100 -13.70 5.20 24.47
CA ALA A 100 -13.94 6.64 24.37
C ALA A 100 -15.03 7.04 23.35
N LEU A 101 -15.23 6.22 22.30
CA LEU A 101 -16.24 6.46 21.25
C LEU A 101 -17.49 5.61 21.44
N ARG A 102 -17.43 4.58 22.29
CA ARG A 102 -18.53 3.63 22.53
C ARG A 102 -19.75 4.24 23.26
N SER A 103 -19.60 5.45 23.82
CA SER A 103 -20.72 6.20 24.42
C SER A 103 -21.87 6.48 23.45
N GLN A 104 -21.65 6.34 22.16
CA GLN A 104 -22.61 6.62 21.07
C GLN A 104 -23.61 5.48 20.79
N ARG A 105 -23.70 4.43 21.63
CA ARG A 105 -24.66 3.32 21.52
C ARG A 105 -24.73 2.58 20.20
N LEU A 106 -23.68 2.63 19.38
CA LEU A 106 -23.65 1.86 18.13
C LEU A 106 -23.45 0.38 18.42
N ALA A 107 -24.27 -0.46 17.79
CA ALA A 107 -24.04 -1.90 17.79
C ALA A 107 -22.76 -2.24 17.02
N VAL A 108 -22.09 -3.35 17.38
CA VAL A 108 -20.86 -3.81 16.69
C VAL A 108 -21.07 -3.95 15.18
N ALA A 109 -22.26 -4.43 14.77
CA ALA A 109 -22.62 -4.54 13.36
C ALA A 109 -22.62 -3.17 12.67
N GLN A 110 -23.18 -2.15 13.30
CA GLN A 110 -23.21 -0.78 12.77
C GLN A 110 -21.80 -0.20 12.63
N CYS A 111 -20.93 -0.41 13.63
CA CYS A 111 -19.52 0.00 13.55
C CYS A 111 -18.81 -0.63 12.35
N ARG A 112 -19.02 -1.91 12.09
CA ARG A 112 -18.45 -2.63 10.94
C ARG A 112 -19.00 -2.09 9.61
N THR A 113 -20.29 -1.81 9.54
CA THR A 113 -20.91 -1.25 8.33
C THR A 113 -20.37 0.15 8.04
N VAL A 114 -20.29 1.03 9.04
CA VAL A 114 -19.71 2.38 8.88
C VAL A 114 -18.25 2.30 8.44
N ALA A 115 -17.45 1.43 9.06
CA ALA A 115 -16.06 1.23 8.68
C ALA A 115 -15.92 0.71 7.24
N LEU A 116 -16.81 -0.20 6.81
CA LEU A 116 -16.81 -0.73 5.45
C LEU A 116 -17.15 0.36 4.42
N ILE A 117 -18.17 1.17 4.70
CA ILE A 117 -18.55 2.29 3.84
C ILE A 117 -17.40 3.30 3.74
N ALA A 118 -16.77 3.67 4.85
CA ALA A 118 -15.64 4.59 4.87
C ALA A 118 -14.46 4.05 4.05
N ALA A 119 -14.11 2.78 4.22
CA ALA A 119 -13.05 2.13 3.45
C ALA A 119 -13.39 2.03 1.96
N ALA A 120 -14.65 1.75 1.61
CA ALA A 120 -15.11 1.69 0.22
C ALA A 120 -15.06 3.08 -0.45
N ILE A 121 -15.50 4.13 0.23
CA ILE A 121 -15.39 5.52 -0.26
C ILE A 121 -13.92 5.88 -0.49
N TRP A 122 -13.04 5.54 0.44
CA TRP A 122 -11.62 5.81 0.31
C TRP A 122 -11.02 5.04 -0.87
N LEU A 123 -11.28 3.74 -0.99
CA LEU A 123 -10.77 2.90 -2.08
C LEU A 123 -11.22 3.36 -3.47
N LEU A 124 -12.42 3.91 -3.59
CA LEU A 124 -13.00 4.34 -4.86
C LEU A 124 -12.81 5.84 -5.13
N HIS A 125 -12.18 6.55 -4.22
CA HIS A 125 -12.01 8.00 -4.37
C HIS A 125 -11.12 8.34 -5.58
N PRO A 126 -11.53 9.22 -6.48
CA PRO A 126 -10.79 9.54 -7.71
C PRO A 126 -9.36 10.02 -7.50
N ILE A 127 -9.03 10.59 -6.32
CA ILE A 127 -7.67 11.05 -5.99
C ILE A 127 -6.64 9.90 -6.04
N HIS A 128 -7.07 8.65 -5.86
CA HIS A 128 -6.18 7.49 -5.88
C HIS A 128 -5.89 6.95 -7.27
N VAL A 129 -6.50 7.51 -8.33
CA VAL A 129 -6.27 7.07 -9.71
C VAL A 129 -4.78 7.16 -10.06
N SER A 130 -4.15 8.30 -9.79
CA SER A 130 -2.71 8.46 -9.98
C SER A 130 -1.90 7.52 -9.09
N THR A 131 -2.30 7.34 -7.83
CA THR A 131 -1.60 6.48 -6.88
C THR A 131 -1.57 5.01 -7.33
N VAL A 132 -2.63 4.52 -7.96
CA VAL A 132 -2.73 3.12 -8.43
C VAL A 132 -2.12 2.94 -9.82
N LEU A 133 -2.41 3.85 -10.75
CA LEU A 133 -2.07 3.67 -12.16
C LEU A 133 -0.70 4.22 -12.54
N TYR A 134 -0.06 4.99 -11.68
CA TYR A 134 1.29 5.48 -11.85
C TYR A 134 2.25 4.56 -11.08
N ALA A 135 3.10 3.82 -11.82
CA ALA A 135 3.84 2.69 -11.24
C ALA A 135 4.78 3.11 -10.10
N VAL A 136 5.49 4.23 -10.24
CA VAL A 136 6.42 4.73 -9.23
C VAL A 136 5.75 5.12 -7.91
N GLN A 137 4.44 5.39 -7.90
CA GLN A 137 3.66 5.69 -6.69
C GLN A 137 3.54 4.50 -5.74
N ARG A 138 4.03 3.32 -6.13
CA ARG A 138 4.24 2.19 -5.21
C ARG A 138 5.00 2.61 -3.95
N MET A 139 5.94 3.53 -4.09
CA MET A 139 6.72 4.08 -2.97
C MET A 139 5.81 4.74 -1.92
N THR A 140 4.86 5.53 -2.37
CA THR A 140 3.85 6.20 -1.51
C THR A 140 2.87 5.19 -0.91
N GLN A 141 2.42 4.22 -1.71
CA GLN A 141 1.51 3.17 -1.22
C GLN A 141 2.13 2.29 -0.13
N LEU A 142 3.41 1.93 -0.27
CA LEU A 142 4.13 1.17 0.76
C LEU A 142 4.26 1.96 2.06
N SER A 143 4.52 3.27 1.98
CA SER A 143 4.52 4.14 3.15
C SER A 143 3.15 4.17 3.83
N ALA A 144 2.08 4.34 3.07
CA ALA A 144 0.71 4.30 3.59
C ALA A 144 0.37 2.94 4.20
N LEU A 145 0.78 1.84 3.57
CA LEU A 145 0.55 0.47 4.04
C LEU A 145 1.18 0.25 5.43
N PHE A 146 2.46 0.61 5.59
CA PHE A 146 3.15 0.46 6.87
C PHE A 146 2.60 1.39 7.95
N THR A 147 2.22 2.62 7.59
CA THR A 147 1.58 3.56 8.51
C THR A 147 0.24 3.01 9.01
N LEU A 148 -0.62 2.54 8.11
CA LEU A 148 -1.92 1.97 8.48
C LEU A 148 -1.77 0.67 9.28
N ALA A 149 -0.79 -0.16 8.95
CA ALA A 149 -0.48 -1.37 9.72
C ALA A 149 -0.05 -1.01 11.15
N GLY A 150 0.85 -0.05 11.32
CA GLY A 150 1.28 0.45 12.62
C GLY A 150 0.12 1.01 13.46
N LEU A 151 -0.73 1.84 12.83
CA LEU A 151 -1.92 2.38 13.49
C LEU A 151 -2.91 1.28 13.91
N LEU A 152 -3.13 0.28 13.06
CA LEU A 152 -4.00 -0.85 13.39
C LEU A 152 -3.45 -1.67 14.57
N VAL A 153 -2.15 -1.97 14.55
CA VAL A 153 -1.49 -2.70 15.66
C VAL A 153 -1.62 -1.90 16.96
N PHE A 154 -1.31 -0.61 16.92
CA PHE A 154 -1.44 0.29 18.06
C PHE A 154 -2.87 0.32 18.61
N ALA A 155 -3.88 0.52 17.73
CA ALA A 155 -5.28 0.57 18.13
C ALA A 155 -5.74 -0.75 18.77
N ARG A 156 -5.35 -1.89 18.19
CA ARG A 156 -5.67 -3.22 18.76
C ARG A 156 -4.98 -3.46 20.10
N TYR A 157 -3.73 -3.05 20.23
CA TYR A 157 -3.02 -3.12 21.52
C TYR A 157 -3.73 -2.30 22.59
N ARG A 158 -4.08 -1.05 22.29
CA ARG A 158 -4.80 -0.17 23.22
C ARG A 158 -6.15 -0.73 23.65
N LEU A 159 -6.90 -1.34 22.73
CA LEU A 159 -8.19 -1.99 23.05
C LEU A 159 -8.00 -3.19 24.00
N ARG A 160 -6.97 -4.02 23.75
CA ARG A 160 -6.66 -5.16 24.63
C ARG A 160 -6.22 -4.70 26.01
N TRP A 161 -5.38 -3.68 26.09
CA TRP A 161 -4.89 -3.13 27.35
C TRP A 161 -6.03 -2.51 28.19
N ALA A 162 -6.92 -1.77 27.56
CA ALA A 162 -8.11 -1.23 28.22
C ALA A 162 -9.06 -2.35 28.73
N ALA A 163 -9.15 -3.47 28.02
CA ALA A 163 -9.96 -4.61 28.43
C ALA A 163 -9.34 -5.42 29.58
N SER A 164 -8.00 -5.38 29.76
CA SER A 164 -7.31 -6.08 30.85
C SER A 164 -7.36 -5.36 32.21
N GLY A 165 -7.97 -4.18 32.28
CA GLY A 165 -8.03 -3.39 33.53
C GLY A 165 -6.71 -2.76 33.98
N ALA A 166 -5.63 -2.92 33.22
CA ALA A 166 -4.30 -2.41 33.57
C ALA A 166 -4.15 -0.88 33.40
N GLY A 167 -5.23 -0.17 33.08
CA GLY A 167 -5.23 1.28 32.86
C GLY A 167 -6.10 2.06 33.84
N ALA A 168 -6.52 1.45 34.94
CA ALA A 168 -7.30 2.08 36.03
C ALA A 168 -6.39 2.48 37.19
#